data_cda59c4279ac20e3d983dd75f5ccd189
#
_entry.id   cda59c4279ac20e3d983dd75f5ccd189
#
_cell.length_a   1.000
_cell.length_b   1.000
_cell.length_c   1.000
_cell.angle_alpha   90.00
_cell.angle_beta   90.00
_cell.angle_gamma   90.00
#
_symmetry.space_group_name_H-M   'P 1'
#
loop_
_entity.id
_entity.type
_entity.pdbx_description
1 polymer ?
#
loop_
_entity_poly.entity_id
_entity_poly.type
_entity_poly.pdbx_seq_one_letter_code
_entity_poly.pdbx_strand_id
1 'polypeptide(L)'
;MNETWTERWNERYSSNEFAYGEEPNNYLKEQLEKLDAGTILFPAEGEGRNAVFAAKLGWTVSAFDISTQGKNKAFQLAEANHVTIDYQVGELQALNYNIGQFDAIALIYAHFPADIKSLYHKTLNKYLRKNGLIIFEAFSKKHIDYNTKNEKVGGPKDIAMLFSIDELKSDFVNYKIIELAEKEIELNEGLFHNGKGSVIRFVGRKK
;
A
#
# COMPACT_ATOMS: atom_id res chain seq x y z
N MET A 1 -6.83 -1.03 16.43
CA MET A 1 -6.66 0.43 16.22
C MET A 1 -7.72 1.17 17.02
N ASN A 2 -7.42 2.34 17.55
CA ASN A 2 -8.43 3.10 18.27
C ASN A 2 -9.30 3.91 17.28
N GLU A 3 -10.45 4.36 17.76
CA GLU A 3 -11.45 5.12 17.01
C GLU A 3 -10.85 6.33 16.27
N THR A 4 -9.93 7.03 16.92
CA THR A 4 -9.21 8.19 16.38
C THR A 4 -8.40 7.93 15.12
N TRP A 5 -7.88 6.69 14.90
CA TRP A 5 -7.15 6.34 13.68
C TRP A 5 -8.08 6.20 12.47
N THR A 6 -9.22 5.54 12.66
CA THR A 6 -10.26 5.41 11.62
C THR A 6 -10.89 6.77 11.29
N GLU A 7 -11.20 7.59 12.29
CA GLU A 7 -11.73 8.95 12.11
C GLU A 7 -10.77 9.82 11.28
N ARG A 8 -9.48 9.80 11.60
CA ARG A 8 -8.44 10.53 10.86
C ARG A 8 -8.43 10.19 9.37
N TRP A 9 -8.53 8.90 9.01
CA TRP A 9 -8.53 8.50 7.61
C TRP A 9 -9.86 8.78 6.92
N ASN A 10 -10.98 8.65 7.62
CA ASN A 10 -12.27 9.09 7.11
C ASN A 10 -12.28 10.60 6.82
N GLU A 11 -11.73 11.42 7.72
CA GLU A 11 -11.59 12.85 7.50
C GLU A 11 -10.68 13.16 6.31
N ARG A 12 -9.52 12.48 6.20
CA ARG A 12 -8.59 12.63 5.08
C ARG A 12 -9.25 12.39 3.72
N TYR A 13 -10.14 11.41 3.63
CA TYR A 13 -10.80 11.01 2.39
C TYR A 13 -12.21 11.62 2.20
N SER A 14 -12.65 12.48 3.10
CA SER A 14 -13.98 13.11 3.01
C SER A 14 -14.08 14.24 1.96
N SER A 15 -12.95 14.81 1.54
CA SER A 15 -12.90 15.83 0.48
C SER A 15 -13.36 15.26 -0.86
N ASN A 16 -13.91 16.13 -1.74
CA ASN A 16 -14.23 15.73 -3.13
C ASN A 16 -12.96 15.41 -3.93
N GLU A 17 -11.84 16.06 -3.64
CA GLU A 17 -10.57 15.82 -4.30
C GLU A 17 -9.91 14.55 -3.74
N PHE A 18 -9.24 13.76 -4.60
CA PHE A 18 -8.46 12.62 -4.17
C PHE A 18 -7.18 13.07 -3.44
N ALA A 19 -7.00 12.59 -2.22
CA ALA A 19 -5.89 13.00 -1.36
C ALA A 19 -4.52 12.71 -1.99
N TYR A 20 -4.41 11.58 -2.71
CA TYR A 20 -3.17 11.13 -3.35
C TYR A 20 -3.31 11.03 -4.88
N GLY A 21 -4.34 11.68 -5.47
CA GLY A 21 -4.62 11.63 -6.89
C GLY A 21 -5.27 10.31 -7.34
N GLU A 22 -5.58 10.23 -8.62
CA GLU A 22 -6.27 9.09 -9.24
C GLU A 22 -5.30 8.16 -10.00
N GLU A 23 -4.11 8.67 -10.35
CA GLU A 23 -3.09 7.88 -11.02
C GLU A 23 -2.39 6.92 -10.05
N PRO A 24 -2.02 5.70 -10.50
CA PRO A 24 -1.33 4.74 -9.65
C PRO A 24 0.04 5.24 -9.22
N ASN A 25 0.53 4.69 -8.13
CA ASN A 25 1.93 4.85 -7.75
C ASN A 25 2.84 4.39 -8.90
N ASN A 26 3.81 5.22 -9.30
CA ASN A 26 4.67 4.94 -10.45
C ASN A 26 5.48 3.66 -10.33
N TYR A 27 6.00 3.36 -9.14
CA TYR A 27 6.77 2.14 -8.91
C TYR A 27 5.90 0.89 -9.03
N LEU A 28 4.70 0.92 -8.45
CA LEU A 28 3.74 -0.17 -8.60
C LEU A 28 3.39 -0.40 -10.07
N LYS A 29 3.08 0.68 -10.81
CA LYS A 29 2.80 0.61 -12.25
C LYS A 29 3.93 -0.11 -12.99
N GLU A 30 5.19 0.33 -12.82
CA GLU A 30 6.36 -0.30 -13.43
C GLU A 30 6.50 -1.79 -13.09
N GLN A 31 6.09 -2.22 -11.90
CA GLN A 31 6.16 -3.63 -11.51
C GLN A 31 5.02 -4.44 -12.13
N LEU A 32 3.77 -3.94 -12.07
CA LEU A 32 2.61 -4.67 -12.59
C LEU A 32 2.64 -4.84 -14.11
N GLU A 33 3.16 -3.88 -14.86
CA GLU A 33 3.30 -3.96 -16.31
C GLU A 33 4.28 -5.07 -16.79
N LYS A 34 5.10 -5.62 -15.88
CA LYS A 34 6.02 -6.73 -16.14
C LYS A 34 5.46 -8.11 -15.81
N LEU A 35 4.24 -8.15 -15.25
CA LEU A 35 3.65 -9.37 -14.70
C LEU A 35 2.40 -9.77 -15.48
N ASP A 36 2.18 -11.07 -15.61
CA ASP A 36 0.89 -11.58 -16.04
C ASP A 36 -0.15 -11.38 -14.94
N ALA A 37 -1.34 -10.95 -15.33
CA ALA A 37 -2.44 -10.70 -14.40
C ALA A 37 -2.88 -12.01 -13.72
N GLY A 38 -3.18 -11.90 -12.44
CA GLY A 38 -3.68 -12.97 -11.58
C GLY A 38 -4.56 -12.38 -10.48
N THR A 39 -4.44 -12.89 -9.26
CA THR A 39 -5.13 -12.35 -8.07
C THR A 39 -4.19 -11.47 -7.27
N ILE A 40 -4.63 -10.27 -6.89
CA ILE A 40 -3.81 -9.32 -6.14
C ILE A 40 -4.57 -8.71 -4.95
N LEU A 41 -3.87 -8.53 -3.83
CA LEU A 41 -4.40 -7.85 -2.64
C LEU A 41 -3.69 -6.51 -2.43
N PHE A 42 -4.48 -5.47 -2.15
CA PHE A 42 -4.02 -4.13 -1.76
C PHE A 42 -4.42 -3.83 -0.31
N PRO A 43 -3.52 -4.00 0.66
CA PRO A 43 -3.73 -3.58 2.05
C PRO A 43 -3.59 -2.07 2.21
N ALA A 44 -4.45 -1.44 3.03
CA ALA A 44 -4.47 0.00 3.31
C ALA A 44 -4.52 0.84 2.00
N GLU A 45 -5.45 0.49 1.13
CA GLU A 45 -5.52 1.00 -0.25
C GLU A 45 -6.09 2.43 -0.35
N GLY A 46 -6.81 2.88 0.67
CA GLY A 46 -7.39 4.23 0.69
C GLY A 46 -8.43 4.44 -0.40
N GLU A 47 -8.18 5.39 -1.32
CA GLU A 47 -9.12 5.83 -2.36
C GLU A 47 -9.09 4.99 -3.66
N GLY A 48 -8.33 3.88 -3.68
CA GLY A 48 -8.43 2.87 -4.73
C GLY A 48 -7.58 3.07 -5.98
N ARG A 49 -6.72 4.08 -6.05
CA ARG A 49 -5.96 4.41 -7.27
C ARG A 49 -5.11 3.25 -7.80
N ASN A 50 -4.48 2.49 -6.91
CA ASN A 50 -3.65 1.34 -7.29
C ASN A 50 -4.50 0.12 -7.64
N ALA A 51 -5.54 -0.13 -6.86
CA ALA A 51 -6.49 -1.22 -7.08
C ALA A 51 -7.20 -1.08 -8.43
N VAL A 52 -7.68 0.12 -8.77
CA VAL A 52 -8.33 0.41 -10.06
C VAL A 52 -7.35 0.24 -11.22
N PHE A 53 -6.11 0.72 -11.09
CA PHE A 53 -5.09 0.51 -12.11
C PHE A 53 -4.80 -0.98 -12.35
N ALA A 54 -4.65 -1.77 -11.30
CA ALA A 54 -4.45 -3.22 -11.43
C ALA A 54 -5.65 -3.90 -12.12
N ALA A 55 -6.88 -3.51 -11.76
CA ALA A 55 -8.08 -4.03 -12.42
C ALA A 55 -8.12 -3.68 -13.92
N LYS A 56 -7.67 -2.49 -14.34
CA LYS A 56 -7.52 -2.11 -15.77
C LYS A 56 -6.50 -2.99 -16.51
N LEU A 57 -5.50 -3.51 -15.80
CA LEU A 57 -4.54 -4.48 -16.37
C LEU A 57 -5.08 -5.93 -16.38
N GLY A 58 -6.31 -6.15 -15.93
CA GLY A 58 -6.95 -7.47 -15.93
C GLY A 58 -6.73 -8.29 -14.65
N TRP A 59 -6.14 -7.72 -13.61
CA TRP A 59 -6.01 -8.41 -12.30
C TRP A 59 -7.37 -8.59 -11.64
N THR A 60 -7.57 -9.73 -10.98
CA THR A 60 -8.66 -9.93 -10.02
C THR A 60 -8.23 -9.30 -8.69
N VAL A 61 -8.85 -8.17 -8.37
CA VAL A 61 -8.40 -7.29 -7.28
C VAL A 61 -9.24 -7.47 -6.04
N SER A 62 -8.57 -7.69 -4.91
CA SER A 62 -9.10 -7.47 -3.57
C SER A 62 -8.34 -6.32 -2.90
N ALA A 63 -9.05 -5.50 -2.15
CA ALA A 63 -8.47 -4.37 -1.41
C ALA A 63 -9.13 -4.23 -0.04
N PHE A 64 -8.45 -3.61 0.90
CA PHE A 64 -9.06 -3.19 2.15
C PHE A 64 -8.43 -1.93 2.73
N ASP A 65 -9.22 -1.21 3.49
CA ASP A 65 -8.81 -0.08 4.32
C ASP A 65 -9.71 -0.01 5.56
N ILE A 66 -9.33 0.78 6.54
CA ILE A 66 -10.18 1.06 7.71
C ILE A 66 -11.21 2.16 7.42
N SER A 67 -11.04 2.91 6.32
CA SER A 67 -11.88 4.05 5.96
C SER A 67 -13.05 3.66 5.06
N THR A 68 -14.25 3.95 5.52
CA THR A 68 -15.46 3.87 4.67
C THR A 68 -15.44 4.94 3.57
N GLN A 69 -14.90 6.12 3.84
CA GLN A 69 -14.79 7.19 2.85
C GLN A 69 -13.81 6.81 1.73
N GLY A 70 -12.67 6.19 2.08
CA GLY A 70 -11.73 5.63 1.11
C GLY A 70 -12.41 4.60 0.19
N LYS A 71 -13.13 3.64 0.76
CA LYS A 71 -13.90 2.66 -0.02
C LYS A 71 -14.89 3.31 -0.97
N ASN A 72 -15.66 4.31 -0.51
CA ASN A 72 -16.65 4.98 -1.36
C ASN A 72 -15.97 5.64 -2.58
N LYS A 73 -14.85 6.32 -2.38
CA LYS A 73 -14.08 6.92 -3.48
C LYS A 73 -13.44 5.87 -4.39
N ALA A 74 -12.95 4.77 -3.82
CA ALA A 74 -12.41 3.66 -4.60
C ALA A 74 -13.47 3.08 -5.56
N PHE A 75 -14.72 2.95 -5.12
CA PHE A 75 -15.80 2.50 -5.98
C PHE A 75 -16.20 3.54 -7.04
N GLN A 76 -16.24 4.84 -6.70
CA GLN A 76 -16.44 5.91 -7.67
C GLN A 76 -15.37 5.88 -8.78
N LEU A 77 -14.11 5.72 -8.38
CA LEU A 77 -12.99 5.64 -9.31
C LEU A 77 -13.06 4.36 -10.18
N ALA A 78 -13.45 3.23 -9.60
CA ALA A 78 -13.63 1.97 -10.33
C ALA A 78 -14.77 2.08 -11.36
N GLU A 79 -15.91 2.65 -10.98
CA GLU A 79 -17.04 2.91 -11.87
C GLU A 79 -16.65 3.83 -13.04
N ALA A 80 -15.99 4.95 -12.76
CA ALA A 80 -15.49 5.89 -13.76
C ALA A 80 -14.51 5.25 -14.76
N ASN A 81 -13.78 4.22 -14.35
CA ASN A 81 -12.85 3.47 -15.20
C ASN A 81 -13.43 2.16 -15.76
N HIS A 82 -14.73 1.87 -15.55
CA HIS A 82 -15.43 0.67 -16.03
C HIS A 82 -14.78 -0.66 -15.59
N VAL A 83 -14.25 -0.71 -14.35
CA VAL A 83 -13.69 -1.90 -13.74
C VAL A 83 -14.38 -2.23 -12.42
N THR A 84 -14.17 -3.46 -11.94
CA THR A 84 -14.66 -3.92 -10.63
C THR A 84 -13.53 -4.29 -9.71
N ILE A 85 -13.68 -3.97 -8.43
CA ILE A 85 -12.75 -4.35 -7.36
C ILE A 85 -13.55 -4.91 -6.18
N ASP A 86 -13.02 -5.93 -5.48
CA ASP A 86 -13.54 -6.34 -4.18
C ASP A 86 -12.87 -5.49 -3.10
N TYR A 87 -13.67 -4.69 -2.36
CA TYR A 87 -13.13 -3.76 -1.38
C TYR A 87 -13.84 -3.91 -0.03
N GLN A 88 -13.09 -4.31 1.00
CA GLN A 88 -13.59 -4.50 2.36
C GLN A 88 -13.16 -3.35 3.28
N VAL A 89 -14.01 -2.99 4.24
CA VAL A 89 -13.66 -2.01 5.30
C VAL A 89 -13.44 -2.76 6.59
N GLY A 90 -12.28 -2.57 7.20
CA GLY A 90 -11.92 -3.18 8.47
C GLY A 90 -10.42 -3.33 8.68
N GLU A 91 -10.08 -3.74 9.88
CA GLU A 91 -8.72 -4.15 10.23
C GLU A 91 -8.42 -5.54 9.68
N LEU A 92 -7.15 -5.79 9.33
CA LEU A 92 -6.71 -7.07 8.72
C LEU A 92 -7.16 -8.31 9.52
N GLN A 93 -7.19 -8.23 10.86
CA GLN A 93 -7.60 -9.36 11.70
C GLN A 93 -9.11 -9.71 11.61
N ALA A 94 -9.94 -8.76 11.19
CA ALA A 94 -11.38 -8.95 11.01
C ALA A 94 -11.74 -9.46 9.61
N LEU A 95 -10.77 -9.50 8.69
CA LEU A 95 -10.97 -9.90 7.29
C LEU A 95 -10.63 -11.37 7.11
N ASN A 96 -11.41 -12.04 6.26
CA ASN A 96 -11.27 -13.47 6.01
C ASN A 96 -10.75 -13.72 4.59
N TYR A 97 -9.43 -13.89 4.47
CA TYR A 97 -8.78 -14.36 3.24
C TYR A 97 -8.29 -15.80 3.42
N ASN A 98 -8.28 -16.58 2.34
CA ASN A 98 -7.76 -17.94 2.37
C ASN A 98 -6.23 -17.97 2.32
N ILE A 99 -5.63 -19.00 2.91
CA ILE A 99 -4.18 -19.22 2.81
C ILE A 99 -3.80 -19.41 1.34
N GLY A 100 -2.80 -18.66 0.87
CA GLY A 100 -2.32 -18.77 -0.51
C GLY A 100 -3.30 -18.27 -1.57
N GLN A 101 -4.23 -17.39 -1.22
CA GLN A 101 -5.27 -16.87 -2.12
C GLN A 101 -4.69 -15.98 -3.23
N PHE A 102 -3.62 -15.25 -2.97
CA PHE A 102 -3.14 -14.20 -3.87
C PHE A 102 -1.84 -14.57 -4.57
N ASP A 103 -1.76 -14.20 -5.85
CA ASP A 103 -0.55 -14.26 -6.68
C ASP A 103 0.41 -13.12 -6.32
N ALA A 104 -0.12 -11.96 -5.97
CA ALA A 104 0.63 -10.79 -5.54
C ALA A 104 -0.03 -10.08 -4.35
N ILE A 105 0.78 -9.40 -3.55
CA ILE A 105 0.32 -8.43 -2.53
C ILE A 105 1.13 -7.15 -2.73
N ALA A 106 0.45 -6.02 -2.87
CA ALA A 106 1.07 -4.72 -3.05
C ALA A 106 0.89 -3.85 -1.80
N LEU A 107 1.99 -3.53 -1.15
CA LEU A 107 2.06 -2.67 0.05
C LEU A 107 2.62 -1.30 -0.37
N ILE A 108 1.74 -0.41 -0.80
CA ILE A 108 2.10 0.92 -1.30
C ILE A 108 1.70 1.98 -0.27
N TYR A 109 2.68 2.58 0.37
CA TYR A 109 2.50 3.50 1.52
C TYR A 109 1.60 2.95 2.63
N ALA A 110 1.56 1.62 2.77
CA ALA A 110 0.81 0.93 3.82
C ALA A 110 1.54 1.05 5.17
N HIS A 111 1.41 2.21 5.81
CA HIS A 111 2.00 2.51 7.11
C HIS A 111 1.05 2.09 8.24
N PHE A 112 1.23 0.89 8.74
CA PHE A 112 0.51 0.41 9.92
C PHE A 112 1.13 0.97 11.22
N PRO A 113 0.37 1.03 12.34
CA PRO A 113 0.93 1.34 13.65
C PRO A 113 2.14 0.47 13.98
N ALA A 114 3.12 1.07 14.66
CA ALA A 114 4.45 0.47 14.87
C ALA A 114 4.42 -0.88 15.59
N ASP A 115 3.49 -1.04 16.53
CA ASP A 115 3.31 -2.25 17.34
C ASP A 115 2.71 -3.44 16.57
N ILE A 116 1.99 -3.18 15.47
CA ILE A 116 1.31 -4.23 14.68
C ILE A 116 1.88 -4.42 13.28
N LYS A 117 2.72 -3.50 12.75
CA LYS A 117 3.19 -3.56 11.35
C LYS A 117 3.85 -4.90 10.98
N SER A 118 4.74 -5.43 11.83
CA SER A 118 5.40 -6.72 11.57
C SER A 118 4.42 -7.90 11.67
N LEU A 119 3.46 -7.85 12.59
CA LEU A 119 2.39 -8.86 12.68
C LEU A 119 1.53 -8.86 11.41
N TYR A 120 1.21 -7.68 10.87
CA TYR A 120 0.44 -7.55 9.63
C TYR A 120 1.22 -8.11 8.43
N HIS A 121 2.51 -7.81 8.28
CA HIS A 121 3.34 -8.41 7.25
C HIS A 121 3.36 -9.94 7.32
N LYS A 122 3.53 -10.51 8.54
CA LYS A 122 3.48 -11.96 8.76
C LYS A 122 2.11 -12.58 8.47
N THR A 123 1.03 -11.85 8.76
CA THR A 123 -0.33 -12.31 8.46
C THR A 123 -0.59 -12.28 6.96
N LEU A 124 -0.25 -11.18 6.28
CA LEU A 124 -0.36 -11.05 4.82
C LEU A 124 0.47 -12.11 4.09
N ASN A 125 1.65 -12.47 4.62
CA ASN A 125 2.45 -13.56 4.07
C ASN A 125 1.70 -14.91 4.02
N LYS A 126 0.74 -15.18 4.92
CA LYS A 126 -0.08 -16.40 4.86
C LYS A 126 -1.01 -16.41 3.66
N TYR A 127 -1.52 -15.24 3.27
CA TYR A 127 -2.46 -15.08 2.15
C TYR A 127 -1.78 -15.10 0.78
N LEU A 128 -0.47 -14.82 0.72
CA LEU A 128 0.30 -14.94 -0.50
C LEU A 128 0.64 -16.41 -0.77
N ARG A 129 0.41 -16.89 -2.00
CA ARG A 129 0.78 -18.26 -2.40
C ARG A 129 2.29 -18.46 -2.49
N LYS A 130 2.72 -19.71 -2.52
CA LYS A 130 4.10 -20.06 -2.87
C LYS A 130 4.43 -19.51 -4.27
N ASN A 131 5.63 -18.98 -4.46
CA ASN A 131 6.09 -18.26 -5.65
C ASN A 131 5.36 -16.94 -5.95
N GLY A 132 4.40 -16.53 -5.12
CA GLY A 132 3.76 -15.22 -5.22
C GLY A 132 4.72 -14.07 -4.90
N LEU A 133 4.33 -12.84 -5.27
CA LEU A 133 5.16 -11.65 -5.13
C LEU A 133 4.63 -10.69 -4.08
N ILE A 134 5.52 -10.14 -3.28
CA ILE A 134 5.30 -8.87 -2.56
C ILE A 134 5.90 -7.75 -3.40
N ILE A 135 5.11 -6.69 -3.62
CA ILE A 135 5.56 -5.41 -4.17
C ILE A 135 5.36 -4.37 -3.08
N PHE A 136 6.42 -3.67 -2.71
CA PHE A 136 6.41 -2.76 -1.58
C PHE A 136 7.12 -1.45 -1.93
N GLU A 137 6.45 -0.33 -1.70
CA GLU A 137 7.06 1.00 -1.62
C GLU A 137 6.45 1.74 -0.44
N ALA A 138 7.28 2.18 0.50
CA ALA A 138 6.85 3.01 1.62
C ALA A 138 8.00 3.89 2.14
N PHE A 139 7.66 4.91 2.92
CA PHE A 139 8.65 5.85 3.46
C PHE A 139 9.65 5.15 4.38
N SER A 140 10.93 5.44 4.13
CA SER A 140 12.03 4.98 4.96
C SER A 140 12.19 5.83 6.22
N LYS A 141 12.96 5.35 7.19
CA LYS A 141 13.28 6.12 8.40
C LYS A 141 13.98 7.46 8.11
N LYS A 142 14.71 7.55 6.98
CA LYS A 142 15.31 8.83 6.53
C LYS A 142 14.27 9.85 6.07
N HIS A 143 13.05 9.41 5.74
CA HIS A 143 11.99 10.34 5.31
C HIS A 143 11.64 11.36 6.39
N ILE A 144 11.92 11.09 7.67
CA ILE A 144 11.73 12.06 8.76
C ILE A 144 12.46 13.38 8.53
N ASP A 145 13.61 13.35 7.85
CA ASP A 145 14.40 14.56 7.53
C ASP A 145 13.74 15.42 6.44
N TYR A 146 12.83 14.82 5.67
CA TYR A 146 12.09 15.49 4.60
C TYR A 146 10.76 16.04 5.11
N ASN A 147 9.96 15.23 5.77
CA ASN A 147 8.60 15.62 6.20
C ASN A 147 8.60 16.61 7.37
N THR A 148 9.67 16.72 8.14
CA THR A 148 9.86 17.79 9.14
C THR A 148 10.15 19.14 8.51
N LYS A 149 10.71 19.19 7.29
CA LYS A 149 11.06 20.42 6.56
C LYS A 149 9.95 20.85 5.60
N ASN A 150 9.19 19.89 5.07
CA ASN A 150 8.13 20.13 4.11
C ASN A 150 6.96 19.18 4.37
N GLU A 151 5.88 19.66 4.95
CA GLU A 151 4.70 18.84 5.26
C GLU A 151 3.98 18.31 4.02
N LYS A 152 4.17 18.93 2.84
CA LYS A 152 3.56 18.49 1.58
C LYS A 152 4.07 17.14 1.08
N VAL A 153 5.24 16.68 1.56
CA VAL A 153 5.75 15.34 1.19
C VAL A 153 5.04 14.21 1.91
N GLY A 154 4.23 14.51 2.93
CA GLY A 154 3.40 13.54 3.65
C GLY A 154 4.20 12.55 4.50
N GLY A 155 3.60 11.40 4.72
CA GLY A 155 4.17 10.33 5.54
C GLY A 155 4.00 10.49 7.05
N PRO A 156 4.18 9.40 7.81
CA PRO A 156 4.15 9.43 9.27
C PRO A 156 5.26 10.31 9.85
N LYS A 157 4.92 11.10 10.89
CA LYS A 157 5.91 11.85 11.70
C LYS A 157 6.52 10.99 12.82
N ASP A 158 5.96 9.83 13.10
CA ASP A 158 6.53 8.83 14.01
C ASP A 158 7.50 7.92 13.25
N ILE A 159 8.78 8.00 13.60
CA ILE A 159 9.85 7.19 12.98
C ILE A 159 9.62 5.68 13.15
N ALA A 160 8.90 5.26 14.19
CA ALA A 160 8.59 3.86 14.42
C ALA A 160 7.60 3.28 13.40
N MET A 161 6.81 4.13 12.74
CA MET A 161 5.93 3.74 11.63
C MET A 161 6.65 3.67 10.29
N LEU A 162 7.83 4.27 10.16
CA LEU A 162 8.67 4.25 8.96
C LEU A 162 9.47 2.95 8.89
N PHE A 163 10.06 2.68 7.73
CA PHE A 163 10.70 1.39 7.45
C PHE A 163 12.22 1.50 7.32
N SER A 164 12.91 0.40 7.61
CA SER A 164 14.32 0.19 7.27
C SER A 164 14.50 -1.10 6.47
N ILE A 165 15.61 -1.19 5.75
CA ILE A 165 16.00 -2.40 5.00
C ILE A 165 16.04 -3.64 5.92
N ASP A 166 16.57 -3.48 7.15
CA ASP A 166 16.73 -4.60 8.08
C ASP A 166 15.38 -5.08 8.63
N GLU A 167 14.42 -4.18 8.88
CA GLU A 167 13.05 -4.56 9.25
C GLU A 167 12.39 -5.38 8.15
N LEU A 168 12.48 -4.95 6.88
CA LEU A 168 11.89 -5.71 5.77
C LEU A 168 12.56 -7.08 5.59
N LYS A 169 13.88 -7.18 5.72
CA LYS A 169 14.57 -8.48 5.69
C LYS A 169 14.09 -9.41 6.81
N SER A 170 13.83 -8.87 7.99
CA SER A 170 13.32 -9.64 9.13
C SER A 170 11.88 -10.11 8.92
N ASP A 171 11.01 -9.23 8.38
CA ASP A 171 9.60 -9.56 8.16
C ASP A 171 9.39 -10.53 6.98
N PHE A 172 10.24 -10.45 5.94
CA PHE A 172 10.16 -11.25 4.71
C PHE A 172 11.32 -12.26 4.57
N VAL A 173 11.74 -12.89 5.66
CA VAL A 173 12.86 -13.85 5.71
C VAL A 173 12.69 -15.05 4.76
N ASN A 174 11.47 -15.48 4.50
CA ASN A 174 11.13 -16.60 3.62
C ASN A 174 10.97 -16.19 2.14
N TYR A 175 11.55 -15.06 1.73
CA TYR A 175 11.52 -14.59 0.35
C TYR A 175 12.88 -14.66 -0.34
N LYS A 176 12.84 -14.88 -1.65
CA LYS A 176 13.94 -14.54 -2.55
C LYS A 176 13.80 -13.05 -2.89
N ILE A 177 14.74 -12.24 -2.44
CA ILE A 177 14.76 -10.80 -2.73
C ILE A 177 15.11 -10.63 -4.22
N ILE A 178 14.25 -9.91 -4.95
CA ILE A 178 14.46 -9.50 -6.34
C ILE A 178 14.97 -8.07 -6.38
N GLU A 179 14.36 -7.19 -5.60
CA GLU A 179 14.80 -5.81 -5.38
C GLU A 179 14.67 -5.47 -3.90
N LEU A 180 15.65 -4.75 -3.34
CA LEU A 180 15.56 -4.13 -2.03
C LEU A 180 16.52 -2.95 -2.00
N ALA A 181 15.98 -1.74 -2.01
CA ALA A 181 16.76 -0.52 -2.04
C ALA A 181 16.07 0.62 -1.29
N GLU A 182 16.83 1.42 -0.58
CA GLU A 182 16.40 2.72 -0.06
C GLU A 182 16.75 3.79 -1.11
N LYS A 183 15.77 4.61 -1.49
CA LYS A 183 15.91 5.59 -2.56
C LYS A 183 15.37 6.95 -2.16
N GLU A 184 16.04 8.01 -2.57
CA GLU A 184 15.48 9.35 -2.64
C GLU A 184 14.69 9.48 -3.95
N ILE A 185 13.46 9.98 -3.86
CA ILE A 185 12.56 10.13 -5.00
C ILE A 185 11.91 11.51 -4.98
N GLU A 186 11.44 11.97 -6.14
CA GLU A 186 10.53 13.10 -6.25
C GLU A 186 9.09 12.58 -6.19
N LEU A 187 8.34 13.06 -5.21
CA LEU A 187 6.94 12.76 -5.01
C LEU A 187 6.10 13.75 -5.81
N ASN A 188 5.10 13.24 -6.54
CA ASN A 188 4.12 14.05 -7.26
C ASN A 188 2.79 13.29 -7.33
N GLU A 189 2.15 13.12 -6.18
CA GLU A 189 0.95 12.31 -6.01
C GLU A 189 -0.12 13.09 -5.21
N GLY A 190 -1.08 13.70 -5.90
CA GLY A 190 -2.20 14.41 -5.31
C GLY A 190 -1.79 15.58 -4.39
N LEU A 191 -2.52 15.74 -3.28
CA LEU A 191 -2.37 16.89 -2.38
C LEU A 191 -1.24 16.71 -1.35
N PHE A 192 -0.91 15.46 -0.98
CA PHE A 192 -0.11 15.17 0.22
C PHE A 192 1.22 14.46 -0.05
N HIS A 193 1.56 14.14 -1.27
CA HIS A 193 2.84 13.55 -1.65
C HIS A 193 3.51 14.43 -2.72
N ASN A 194 4.09 15.57 -2.29
CA ASN A 194 4.70 16.54 -3.21
C ASN A 194 6.08 17.00 -2.71
N GLY A 195 7.12 16.75 -3.51
CA GLY A 195 8.50 17.10 -3.25
C GLY A 195 9.40 15.91 -2.97
N LYS A 196 10.62 16.15 -2.49
CA LYS A 196 11.58 15.09 -2.22
C LYS A 196 11.23 14.24 -1.02
N GLY A 197 11.37 12.92 -1.15
CA GLY A 197 11.15 11.97 -0.08
C GLY A 197 12.13 10.79 -0.15
N SER A 198 12.20 10.01 0.93
CA SER A 198 12.99 8.79 0.98
C SER A 198 12.09 7.59 1.21
N VAL A 199 12.20 6.60 0.32
CA VAL A 199 11.38 5.37 0.34
C VAL A 199 12.26 4.13 0.36
N ILE A 200 11.68 3.01 0.78
CA ILE A 200 12.22 1.68 0.51
C ILE A 200 11.35 1.04 -0.57
N ARG A 201 12.01 0.49 -1.59
CA ARG A 201 11.43 -0.36 -2.62
C ARG A 201 11.83 -1.80 -2.37
N PHE A 202 10.87 -2.69 -2.36
CA PHE A 202 11.13 -4.11 -2.22
C PHE A 202 10.21 -4.91 -3.13
N VAL A 203 10.83 -5.83 -3.88
CA VAL A 203 10.14 -6.93 -4.57
C VAL A 203 10.73 -8.23 -4.09
N GLY A 204 9.89 -9.08 -3.55
CA GLY A 204 10.28 -10.39 -3.05
C GLY A 204 9.37 -11.51 -3.55
N ARG A 205 9.96 -12.65 -3.91
CA ARG A 205 9.23 -13.88 -4.28
C ARG A 205 9.21 -14.84 -3.11
N LYS A 206 8.02 -15.22 -2.67
CA LYS A 206 7.83 -16.20 -1.57
C LYS A 206 8.39 -17.57 -1.97
N LYS A 207 9.20 -18.19 -1.09
CA LYS A 207 9.79 -19.54 -1.28
C LYS A 207 8.80 -20.66 -1.06
#